data_ffae6a37874a8031ecc13fa4f537c7d9
#
_entry.id   ffae6a37874a8031ecc13fa4f537c7d9
#
_cell.length_a   1.000
_cell.length_b   1.000
_cell.length_c   1.000
_cell.angle_alpha   90.00
_cell.angle_beta   90.00
_cell.angle_gamma   90.00
#
_symmetry.space_group_name_H-M   'P 1'
#
loop_
_entity.id
_entity.type
_entity.pdbx_description
1 polymer ?
#
loop_
_entity_poly.entity_id
_entity_poly.type
_entity_poly.pdbx_seq_one_letter_code
_entity_poly.pdbx_strand_id
1 'polypeptide(L)'
;MKKSTNKILIAHSSNDLYGASKILLNIIEFFISEGYEIHLFLPNNGPLNENPLIRKCKLNIIELGVFRKKYFNFFGLINRLYFIIKSCVLIRNYLLKNKIDLVYLNTSTIISPAIVARLLNLTTLYHLHEIPSSSKIYTNFLVNFFKIFSNKIIAVSNSVKNYWISNGLSEGKIITIYNGFKFNFKKEKKSKSEKLIFTNVSRIIPYKGHLFLIELFYKLSKFRKDLILNIIGDTLPEYESYNNKLKEKVKQYNLQESIHFIGFKKDVKKHLCESDFFIHCPISPDPLPTVIFEAIESNIPVICTNQGGAYEILDSGNNGLIIDSLSISKSVDSILNYIDDTDLQQNHVNDSISFVEKNFHISSFNNNLKKIITDLVNKT
;
A
#
# COMPACT_ATOMS: atom_id res chain seq x y z
N MET A 1 -20.22 20.96 -31.36
CA MET A 1 -20.07 21.42 -29.98
C MET A 1 -18.79 20.82 -29.43
N LYS A 2 -17.81 21.64 -28.98
CA LYS A 2 -16.64 21.14 -28.24
C LYS A 2 -17.15 20.47 -26.94
N LYS A 3 -16.94 19.16 -26.77
CA LYS A 3 -17.16 18.50 -25.48
C LYS A 3 -16.40 19.30 -24.43
N SER A 4 -17.08 19.86 -23.42
CA SER A 4 -16.41 20.51 -22.29
C SER A 4 -15.46 19.49 -21.69
N THR A 5 -14.19 19.83 -21.52
CA THR A 5 -13.21 18.97 -20.87
C THR A 5 -13.67 18.75 -19.41
N ASN A 6 -13.92 17.52 -19.03
CA ASN A 6 -14.28 17.19 -17.65
C ASN A 6 -13.12 17.57 -16.71
N LYS A 7 -13.43 18.20 -15.59
CA LYS A 7 -12.45 18.68 -14.62
C LYS A 7 -12.50 17.89 -13.33
N ILE A 8 -11.36 17.40 -12.92
CA ILE A 8 -11.25 16.62 -11.69
C ILE A 8 -10.33 17.32 -10.68
N LEU A 9 -10.76 17.40 -9.45
CA LEU A 9 -9.87 17.68 -8.32
C LEU A 9 -9.35 16.37 -7.75
N ILE A 10 -8.04 16.19 -7.71
CA ILE A 10 -7.38 15.11 -6.99
C ILE A 10 -6.69 15.71 -5.76
N ALA A 11 -6.99 15.20 -4.57
CA ALA A 11 -6.31 15.59 -3.34
C ALA A 11 -5.54 14.40 -2.75
N HIS A 12 -4.28 14.65 -2.36
CA HIS A 12 -3.40 13.65 -1.75
C HIS A 12 -2.74 14.18 -0.47
N SER A 13 -2.61 13.34 0.56
CA SER A 13 -2.26 13.77 1.93
C SER A 13 -0.77 13.89 2.21
N SER A 14 0.09 13.57 1.26
CA SER A 14 1.55 13.62 1.40
C SER A 14 2.22 14.02 0.08
N ASN A 15 3.49 14.43 0.17
CA ASN A 15 4.32 14.68 -0.99
C ASN A 15 5.63 13.92 -0.82
N ASP A 16 5.55 12.62 -0.98
CA ASP A 16 6.63 11.64 -0.86
C ASP A 16 6.64 10.69 -2.07
N LEU A 17 7.51 9.68 -2.07
CA LEU A 17 7.60 8.67 -3.14
C LEU A 17 7.23 7.26 -2.65
N TYR A 18 6.44 7.14 -1.58
CA TYR A 18 5.98 5.86 -1.08
C TYR A 18 4.78 5.30 -1.88
N GLY A 19 4.29 4.12 -1.48
CA GLY A 19 3.32 3.33 -2.25
C GLY A 19 2.09 4.12 -2.72
N ALA A 20 1.38 4.83 -1.82
CA ALA A 20 0.19 5.60 -2.19
C ALA A 20 0.50 6.74 -3.18
N SER A 21 1.69 7.34 -3.09
CA SER A 21 2.15 8.37 -4.03
C SER A 21 2.51 7.80 -5.40
N LYS A 22 3.09 6.59 -5.46
CA LYS A 22 3.30 5.87 -6.73
C LYS A 22 1.97 5.57 -7.42
N ILE A 23 0.97 5.14 -6.67
CA ILE A 23 -0.38 4.88 -7.22
C ILE A 23 -1.06 6.17 -7.66
N LEU A 24 -0.86 7.30 -6.97
CA LEU A 24 -1.34 8.60 -7.42
C LEU A 24 -0.85 8.93 -8.84
N LEU A 25 0.40 8.62 -9.18
CA LEU A 25 0.91 8.86 -10.53
C LEU A 25 0.18 8.02 -11.58
N ASN A 26 -0.15 6.77 -11.31
CA ASN A 26 -0.97 5.93 -12.19
C ASN A 26 -2.39 6.51 -12.37
N ILE A 27 -3.00 7.02 -11.29
CA ILE A 27 -4.31 7.67 -11.32
C ILE A 27 -4.26 8.94 -12.19
N ILE A 28 -3.22 9.76 -12.04
CA ILE A 28 -3.02 10.96 -12.87
C ILE A 28 -2.83 10.58 -14.35
N GLU A 29 -1.99 9.58 -14.64
CA GLU A 29 -1.76 9.08 -16.00
C GLU A 29 -3.09 8.63 -16.63
N PHE A 30 -3.92 7.88 -15.88
CA PHE A 30 -5.25 7.47 -16.31
C PHE A 30 -6.14 8.67 -16.65
N PHE A 31 -6.30 9.64 -15.76
CA PHE A 31 -7.18 10.79 -16.01
C PHE A 31 -6.70 11.66 -17.16
N ILE A 32 -5.38 11.82 -17.36
CA ILE A 32 -4.81 12.50 -18.53
C ILE A 32 -5.18 11.75 -19.82
N SER A 33 -5.06 10.41 -19.84
CA SER A 33 -5.39 9.59 -21.02
C SER A 33 -6.88 9.62 -21.38
N GLU A 34 -7.75 9.79 -20.39
CA GLU A 34 -9.20 9.96 -20.57
C GLU A 34 -9.60 11.41 -20.89
N GLY A 35 -8.66 12.33 -21.03
CA GLY A 35 -8.88 13.72 -21.44
C GLY A 35 -9.39 14.65 -20.35
N TYR A 36 -9.18 14.31 -19.08
CA TYR A 36 -9.54 15.18 -17.95
C TYR A 36 -8.54 16.32 -17.75
N GLU A 37 -9.03 17.50 -17.38
CA GLU A 37 -8.22 18.57 -16.81
C GLU A 37 -8.07 18.29 -15.29
N ILE A 38 -6.81 18.10 -14.85
CA ILE A 38 -6.52 17.70 -13.47
C ILE A 38 -6.09 18.89 -12.63
N HIS A 39 -6.82 19.15 -11.55
CA HIS A 39 -6.46 20.07 -10.48
C HIS A 39 -5.91 19.23 -9.31
N LEU A 40 -4.61 19.33 -9.03
CA LEU A 40 -3.97 18.53 -7.99
C LEU A 40 -3.71 19.36 -6.75
N PHE A 41 -4.18 18.86 -5.60
CA PHE A 41 -3.91 19.44 -4.29
C PHE A 41 -2.95 18.56 -3.50
N LEU A 42 -1.82 19.16 -3.08
CA LEU A 42 -0.83 18.55 -2.18
C LEU A 42 -0.66 19.45 -0.93
N PRO A 43 -0.31 18.87 0.24
CA PRO A 43 -0.22 19.63 1.49
C PRO A 43 1.03 20.51 1.61
N ASN A 44 2.08 20.19 0.89
CA ASN A 44 3.39 20.85 0.92
C ASN A 44 4.16 20.60 -0.37
N ASN A 45 5.27 21.31 -0.58
CA ASN A 45 6.24 20.98 -1.61
C ASN A 45 7.03 19.73 -1.23
N GLY A 46 7.45 18.96 -2.23
CA GLY A 46 8.19 17.73 -2.03
C GLY A 46 8.56 17.03 -3.34
N PRO A 47 9.10 15.82 -3.29
CA PRO A 47 9.69 15.14 -4.44
C PRO A 47 8.70 14.82 -5.57
N LEU A 48 7.40 14.72 -5.29
CA LEU A 48 6.40 14.54 -6.36
C LEU A 48 6.35 15.72 -7.34
N ASN A 49 6.66 16.94 -6.90
CA ASN A 49 6.60 18.12 -7.76
C ASN A 49 7.54 18.02 -8.97
N GLU A 50 8.61 17.24 -8.86
CA GLU A 50 9.59 17.04 -9.93
C GLU A 50 9.12 16.06 -11.00
N ASN A 51 8.08 15.27 -10.71
CA ASN A 51 7.59 14.27 -11.64
C ASN A 51 6.92 14.92 -12.88
N PRO A 52 7.27 14.49 -14.11
CA PRO A 52 6.69 15.05 -15.34
C PRO A 52 5.17 14.97 -15.45
N LEU A 53 4.52 13.97 -14.82
CA LEU A 53 3.06 13.86 -14.80
C LEU A 53 2.43 14.95 -13.94
N ILE A 54 3.04 15.31 -12.82
CA ILE A 54 2.57 16.38 -11.93
C ILE A 54 2.62 17.74 -12.63
N ARG A 55 3.63 17.97 -13.47
CA ARG A 55 3.74 19.22 -14.27
C ARG A 55 2.61 19.38 -15.31
N LYS A 56 1.91 18.31 -15.68
CA LYS A 56 0.73 18.36 -16.54
C LYS A 56 -0.55 18.72 -15.78
N CYS A 57 -0.51 18.75 -14.45
CA CYS A 57 -1.64 19.10 -13.60
C CYS A 57 -1.60 20.58 -13.20
N LYS A 58 -2.77 21.15 -12.89
CA LYS A 58 -2.85 22.44 -12.18
C LYS A 58 -2.56 22.20 -10.70
N LEU A 59 -1.26 22.21 -10.35
CA LEU A 59 -0.80 21.95 -8.98
C LEU A 59 -1.11 23.13 -8.08
N ASN A 60 -1.67 22.84 -6.90
CA ASN A 60 -1.90 23.78 -5.81
C ASN A 60 -1.38 23.18 -4.50
N ILE A 61 -0.56 23.95 -3.80
CA ILE A 61 -0.10 23.59 -2.46
C ILE A 61 -1.07 24.21 -1.48
N ILE A 62 -1.89 23.36 -0.85
CA ILE A 62 -2.95 23.78 0.08
C ILE A 62 -2.92 22.88 1.31
N GLU A 63 -3.00 23.51 2.48
CA GLU A 63 -3.13 22.77 3.73
C GLU A 63 -4.51 22.08 3.79
N LEU A 64 -4.55 20.76 3.53
CA LEU A 64 -5.78 19.99 3.27
C LEU A 64 -6.58 19.60 4.53
N GLY A 65 -6.25 20.15 5.70
CA GLY A 65 -6.91 19.73 6.94
C GLY A 65 -6.76 18.23 7.19
N VAL A 66 -5.58 17.65 6.85
CA VAL A 66 -5.30 16.21 6.99
C VAL A 66 -5.48 15.79 8.44
N PHE A 67 -6.36 14.79 8.66
CA PHE A 67 -6.75 14.32 9.97
C PHE A 67 -6.14 12.94 10.28
N ARG A 68 -4.96 12.94 10.88
CA ARG A 68 -4.23 11.71 11.28
C ARG A 68 -4.44 11.41 12.76
N LYS A 69 -4.32 10.13 13.13
CA LYS A 69 -4.43 9.65 14.52
C LYS A 69 -3.63 10.49 15.53
N LYS A 70 -2.43 10.95 15.20
CA LYS A 70 -1.58 11.76 16.09
C LYS A 70 -2.21 13.06 16.55
N TYR A 71 -3.22 13.56 15.83
CA TYR A 71 -3.98 14.76 16.18
C TYR A 71 -5.26 14.46 16.99
N PHE A 72 -5.51 13.19 17.34
CA PHE A 72 -6.70 12.79 18.10
C PHE A 72 -6.47 12.97 19.62
N ASN A 73 -6.14 14.19 20.00
CA ASN A 73 -6.04 14.71 21.36
C ASN A 73 -6.61 16.12 21.40
N PHE A 74 -6.87 16.66 22.59
CA PHE A 74 -7.59 17.94 22.76
C PHE A 74 -6.97 19.09 21.94
N PHE A 75 -5.67 19.36 22.11
CA PHE A 75 -4.98 20.43 21.36
C PHE A 75 -4.88 20.14 19.87
N GLY A 76 -4.66 18.90 19.50
CA GLY A 76 -4.62 18.45 18.11
C GLY A 76 -5.97 18.64 17.41
N LEU A 77 -7.07 18.34 18.10
CA LEU A 77 -8.43 18.54 17.56
C LEU A 77 -8.72 20.03 17.32
N ILE A 78 -8.42 20.93 18.28
CA ILE A 78 -8.60 22.37 18.11
C ILE A 78 -7.76 22.88 16.93
N ASN A 79 -6.49 22.49 16.89
CA ASN A 79 -5.58 22.86 15.80
C ASN A 79 -6.12 22.36 14.43
N ARG A 80 -6.57 21.10 14.35
CA ARG A 80 -7.12 20.57 13.10
C ARG A 80 -8.42 21.22 12.71
N LEU A 81 -9.30 21.54 13.65
CA LEU A 81 -10.54 22.26 13.37
C LEU A 81 -10.26 23.62 12.70
N TYR A 82 -9.30 24.39 13.23
CA TYR A 82 -8.87 25.65 12.62
C TYR A 82 -8.40 25.44 11.16
N PHE A 83 -7.51 24.47 10.92
CA PHE A 83 -7.01 24.20 9.57
C PHE A 83 -8.08 23.64 8.63
N ILE A 84 -9.02 22.82 9.12
CA ILE A 84 -10.15 22.33 8.34
C ILE A 84 -11.03 23.50 7.90
N ILE A 85 -11.40 24.41 8.80
CA ILE A 85 -12.23 25.58 8.45
C ILE A 85 -11.52 26.47 7.44
N LYS A 86 -10.24 26.82 7.69
CA LYS A 86 -9.43 27.63 6.79
C LYS A 86 -9.33 27.02 5.41
N SER A 87 -9.02 25.71 5.32
CA SER A 87 -8.93 25.01 4.05
C SER A 87 -10.27 24.86 3.34
N CYS A 88 -11.37 24.67 4.06
CA CYS A 88 -12.71 24.63 3.46
C CYS A 88 -13.07 25.93 2.73
N VAL A 89 -12.74 27.09 3.30
CA VAL A 89 -12.98 28.39 2.63
C VAL A 89 -12.18 28.51 1.33
N LEU A 90 -10.88 28.19 1.39
CA LEU A 90 -10.00 28.24 0.20
C LEU A 90 -10.46 27.27 -0.88
N ILE A 91 -10.74 26.03 -0.50
CA ILE A 91 -11.18 24.98 -1.41
C ILE A 91 -12.54 25.32 -2.04
N ARG A 92 -13.50 25.84 -1.26
CA ARG A 92 -14.80 26.26 -1.79
C ARG A 92 -14.66 27.30 -2.91
N ASN A 93 -13.89 28.34 -2.66
CA ASN A 93 -13.66 29.39 -3.66
C ASN A 93 -12.97 28.82 -4.91
N TYR A 94 -12.03 27.91 -4.73
CA TYR A 94 -11.34 27.25 -5.83
C TYR A 94 -12.27 26.37 -6.67
N LEU A 95 -13.09 25.52 -6.04
CA LEU A 95 -14.03 24.62 -6.72
C LEU A 95 -15.06 25.39 -7.54
N LEU A 96 -15.63 26.46 -6.98
CA LEU A 96 -16.58 27.32 -7.68
C LEU A 96 -15.95 28.04 -8.88
N LYS A 97 -14.75 28.62 -8.70
CA LYS A 97 -14.04 29.33 -9.78
C LYS A 97 -13.68 28.42 -10.96
N ASN A 98 -13.27 27.18 -10.68
CA ASN A 98 -12.75 26.27 -11.71
C ASN A 98 -13.82 25.34 -12.29
N LYS A 99 -15.03 25.28 -11.74
CA LYS A 99 -16.14 24.40 -12.16
C LYS A 99 -15.69 22.93 -12.21
N ILE A 100 -15.31 22.40 -11.03
CA ILE A 100 -14.88 21.00 -10.88
C ILE A 100 -16.10 20.07 -10.92
N ASP A 101 -16.00 18.96 -11.63
CA ASP A 101 -17.08 17.98 -11.81
C ASP A 101 -16.98 16.82 -10.83
N LEU A 102 -15.75 16.39 -10.46
CA LEU A 102 -15.47 15.26 -9.60
C LEU A 102 -14.35 15.57 -8.61
N VAL A 103 -14.51 15.14 -7.37
CA VAL A 103 -13.48 15.24 -6.31
C VAL A 103 -12.99 13.85 -5.95
N TYR A 104 -11.71 13.57 -6.25
CA TYR A 104 -11.03 12.30 -5.97
C TYR A 104 -10.07 12.45 -4.80
N LEU A 105 -10.24 11.63 -3.77
CA LEU A 105 -9.53 11.74 -2.49
C LEU A 105 -8.67 10.49 -2.26
N ASN A 106 -7.35 10.64 -2.44
CA ASN A 106 -6.42 9.52 -2.50
C ASN A 106 -5.85 9.11 -1.14
N THR A 107 -6.57 9.22 -0.07
CA THR A 107 -6.30 8.61 1.26
C THR A 107 -7.51 8.80 2.19
N SER A 108 -7.55 8.02 3.28
CA SER A 108 -8.59 8.12 4.33
C SER A 108 -8.55 9.40 5.16
N THR A 109 -7.42 10.10 5.16
CA THR A 109 -7.14 11.20 6.11
C THR A 109 -7.52 12.59 5.61
N ILE A 110 -8.00 12.72 4.36
CA ILE A 110 -8.36 13.99 3.74
C ILE A 110 -9.82 14.32 4.06
N ILE A 111 -10.04 15.45 4.74
CA ILE A 111 -11.36 15.83 5.27
C ILE A 111 -11.95 17.02 4.51
N SER A 112 -11.23 18.14 4.41
CA SER A 112 -11.78 19.41 3.94
C SER A 112 -12.36 19.39 2.53
N PRO A 113 -11.69 18.79 1.50
CA PRO A 113 -12.26 18.75 0.16
C PRO A 113 -13.58 17.97 0.07
N ALA A 114 -13.75 16.92 0.92
CA ALA A 114 -14.98 16.13 0.96
C ALA A 114 -16.15 16.94 1.56
N ILE A 115 -15.88 17.69 2.63
CA ILE A 115 -16.89 18.57 3.24
C ILE A 115 -17.37 19.60 2.21
N VAL A 116 -16.43 20.27 1.54
CA VAL A 116 -16.76 21.29 0.54
C VAL A 116 -17.49 20.70 -0.66
N ALA A 117 -17.03 19.54 -1.16
CA ALA A 117 -17.71 18.86 -2.25
C ALA A 117 -19.16 18.53 -1.90
N ARG A 118 -19.41 18.04 -0.68
CA ARG A 118 -20.77 17.76 -0.19
C ARG A 118 -21.65 19.02 -0.12
N LEU A 119 -21.08 20.14 0.35
CA LEU A 119 -21.80 21.43 0.42
C LEU A 119 -22.14 21.99 -0.96
N LEU A 120 -21.32 21.68 -1.98
CA LEU A 120 -21.51 22.11 -3.37
C LEU A 120 -22.23 21.06 -4.23
N ASN A 121 -22.73 19.96 -3.64
CA ASN A 121 -23.34 18.83 -4.32
C ASN A 121 -22.45 18.21 -5.41
N LEU A 122 -21.12 18.25 -5.23
CA LEU A 122 -20.17 17.61 -6.14
C LEU A 122 -19.97 16.13 -5.77
N THR A 123 -19.79 15.31 -6.77
CA THR A 123 -19.50 13.89 -6.58
C THR A 123 -18.12 13.69 -5.96
N THR A 124 -18.04 12.82 -4.92
CA THR A 124 -16.81 12.47 -4.23
C THR A 124 -16.50 10.98 -4.34
N LEU A 125 -15.26 10.67 -4.69
CA LEU A 125 -14.71 9.32 -4.74
C LEU A 125 -13.48 9.23 -3.85
N TYR A 126 -13.55 8.42 -2.80
CA TYR A 126 -12.40 8.08 -1.96
C TYR A 126 -11.65 6.86 -2.51
N HIS A 127 -10.32 6.89 -2.40
CA HIS A 127 -9.46 5.74 -2.64
C HIS A 127 -8.63 5.46 -1.39
N LEU A 128 -8.94 4.35 -0.70
CA LEU A 128 -8.38 4.00 0.60
C LEU A 128 -7.23 3.01 0.44
N HIS A 129 -6.04 3.44 0.85
CA HIS A 129 -4.79 2.67 0.81
C HIS A 129 -4.39 2.14 2.19
N GLU A 130 -5.16 2.45 3.24
CA GLU A 130 -4.75 2.18 4.61
C GLU A 130 -5.76 1.32 5.36
N ILE A 131 -5.23 0.47 6.25
CA ILE A 131 -5.95 -0.14 7.36
C ILE A 131 -5.45 0.59 8.62
N PRO A 132 -6.24 1.48 9.23
CA PRO A 132 -5.78 2.21 10.41
C PRO A 132 -5.54 1.26 11.59
N SER A 133 -4.29 1.17 12.06
CA SER A 133 -3.94 0.51 13.33
C SER A 133 -4.32 1.38 14.53
N SER A 134 -5.60 1.76 14.66
CA SER A 134 -5.97 2.88 15.52
C SER A 134 -7.05 2.55 16.53
N SER A 135 -7.30 3.50 17.44
CA SER A 135 -8.38 3.37 18.41
C SER A 135 -9.73 3.26 17.71
N LYS A 136 -10.64 2.49 18.28
CA LYS A 136 -12.02 2.32 17.81
C LYS A 136 -12.74 3.66 17.58
N ILE A 137 -12.43 4.65 18.42
CA ILE A 137 -13.02 6.00 18.36
C ILE A 137 -12.63 6.72 17.06
N TYR A 138 -11.35 6.68 16.68
CA TYR A 138 -10.87 7.28 15.42
C TYR A 138 -11.47 6.58 14.20
N THR A 139 -11.51 5.24 14.20
CA THR A 139 -12.12 4.46 13.12
C THR A 139 -13.62 4.77 12.98
N ASN A 140 -14.37 4.81 14.10
CA ASN A 140 -15.78 5.16 14.09
C ASN A 140 -16.03 6.58 13.57
N PHE A 141 -15.18 7.53 13.93
CA PHE A 141 -15.22 8.88 13.37
C PHE A 141 -15.09 8.85 11.84
N LEU A 142 -14.08 8.17 11.30
CA LEU A 142 -13.87 8.07 9.85
C LEU A 142 -15.02 7.35 9.13
N VAL A 143 -15.54 6.26 9.71
CA VAL A 143 -16.70 5.54 9.15
C VAL A 143 -17.92 6.45 9.03
N ASN A 144 -18.25 7.17 10.09
CA ASN A 144 -19.39 8.11 10.08
C ASN A 144 -19.14 9.28 9.11
N PHE A 145 -17.90 9.76 9.04
CA PHE A 145 -17.51 10.77 8.06
C PHE A 145 -17.73 10.28 6.63
N PHE A 146 -17.25 9.06 6.28
CA PHE A 146 -17.44 8.49 4.95
C PHE A 146 -18.90 8.23 4.61
N LYS A 147 -19.74 7.84 5.58
CA LYS A 147 -21.19 7.69 5.35
C LYS A 147 -21.82 8.97 4.83
N ILE A 148 -21.38 10.12 5.31
CA ILE A 148 -21.96 11.43 5.00
C ILE A 148 -21.31 12.08 3.78
N PHE A 149 -19.96 12.04 3.70
CA PHE A 149 -19.16 12.87 2.82
C PHE A 149 -18.54 12.13 1.62
N SER A 150 -18.86 10.84 1.40
CA SER A 150 -18.45 10.13 0.20
C SER A 150 -19.66 9.65 -0.61
N ASN A 151 -19.58 9.72 -1.94
CA ASN A 151 -20.55 9.07 -2.82
C ASN A 151 -20.17 7.59 -3.00
N LYS A 152 -18.90 7.30 -3.25
CA LYS A 152 -18.36 5.94 -3.38
C LYS A 152 -16.93 5.88 -2.84
N ILE A 153 -16.51 4.68 -2.50
CA ILE A 153 -15.17 4.41 -1.94
C ILE A 153 -14.55 3.26 -2.71
N ILE A 154 -13.30 3.41 -3.12
CA ILE A 154 -12.44 2.36 -3.62
C ILE A 154 -11.55 1.88 -2.46
N ALA A 155 -11.47 0.59 -2.25
CA ALA A 155 -10.49 -0.08 -1.40
C ALA A 155 -9.43 -0.76 -2.27
N VAL A 156 -8.15 -0.61 -1.94
CA VAL A 156 -7.04 -1.20 -2.71
C VAL A 156 -6.95 -2.72 -2.62
N SER A 157 -7.69 -3.33 -1.68
CA SER A 157 -7.76 -4.78 -1.47
C SER A 157 -9.07 -5.17 -0.76
N ASN A 158 -9.42 -6.44 -0.80
CA ASN A 158 -10.55 -6.95 -0.03
C ASN A 158 -10.28 -6.87 1.48
N SER A 159 -9.04 -6.97 1.90
CA SER A 159 -8.63 -6.76 3.30
C SER A 159 -9.00 -5.35 3.77
N VAL A 160 -8.70 -4.32 2.95
CA VAL A 160 -9.11 -2.94 3.24
C VAL A 160 -10.63 -2.81 3.21
N LYS A 161 -11.32 -3.33 2.18
CA LYS A 161 -12.79 -3.32 2.08
C LYS A 161 -13.44 -3.93 3.32
N ASN A 162 -13.01 -5.15 3.69
CA ASN A 162 -13.57 -5.90 4.81
C ASN A 162 -13.34 -5.20 6.15
N TYR A 163 -12.15 -4.57 6.34
CA TYR A 163 -11.89 -3.76 7.52
C TYR A 163 -12.93 -2.64 7.69
N TRP A 164 -13.24 -1.89 6.64
CA TRP A 164 -14.19 -0.78 6.73
C TRP A 164 -15.63 -1.26 6.90
N ILE A 165 -16.02 -2.37 6.25
CA ILE A 165 -17.35 -2.98 6.43
C ILE A 165 -17.52 -3.50 7.85
N SER A 166 -16.55 -4.22 8.41
CA SER A 166 -16.61 -4.74 9.79
C SER A 166 -16.65 -3.65 10.86
N ASN A 167 -16.20 -2.42 10.50
CA ASN A 167 -16.32 -1.25 11.35
C ASN A 167 -17.59 -0.41 11.07
N GLY A 168 -18.52 -0.93 10.26
CA GLY A 168 -19.87 -0.38 10.09
C GLY A 168 -20.07 0.46 8.83
N LEU A 169 -19.16 0.43 7.84
CA LEU A 169 -19.41 1.01 6.53
C LEU A 169 -20.32 0.08 5.71
N SER A 170 -21.30 0.64 5.00
CA SER A 170 -22.18 -0.15 4.12
C SER A 170 -21.43 -0.76 2.94
N GLU A 171 -21.66 -2.04 2.64
CA GLU A 171 -21.03 -2.74 1.52
C GLU A 171 -21.33 -2.07 0.17
N GLY A 172 -22.54 -1.59 -0.04
CA GLY A 172 -22.92 -0.88 -1.26
C GLY A 172 -22.13 0.42 -1.50
N LYS A 173 -21.44 0.95 -0.48
CA LYS A 173 -20.67 2.20 -0.55
C LYS A 173 -19.21 2.00 -0.92
N ILE A 174 -18.65 0.80 -0.73
CA ILE A 174 -17.24 0.47 -0.95
C ILE A 174 -17.08 -0.69 -1.91
N ILE A 175 -16.14 -0.57 -2.84
CA ILE A 175 -15.76 -1.64 -3.77
C ILE A 175 -14.25 -1.85 -3.73
N THR A 176 -13.82 -3.06 -4.05
CA THR A 176 -12.39 -3.34 -4.26
C THR A 176 -12.01 -3.04 -5.70
N ILE A 177 -10.97 -2.22 -5.89
CA ILE A 177 -10.23 -2.07 -7.13
C ILE A 177 -8.76 -2.18 -6.76
N TYR A 178 -8.12 -3.28 -7.14
CA TYR A 178 -6.71 -3.48 -6.90
C TYR A 178 -5.88 -2.43 -7.62
N ASN A 179 -4.83 -1.93 -6.98
CA ASN A 179 -3.88 -1.04 -7.62
C ASN A 179 -3.26 -1.69 -8.85
N GLY A 180 -3.08 -0.89 -9.93
CA GLY A 180 -2.50 -1.36 -11.17
C GLY A 180 -0.99 -1.20 -11.21
N PHE A 181 -0.31 -2.21 -11.77
CA PHE A 181 1.14 -2.23 -11.97
C PHE A 181 1.47 -2.52 -13.42
N LYS A 182 2.62 -2.02 -13.88
CA LYS A 182 3.22 -2.36 -15.18
C LYS A 182 4.32 -3.38 -14.88
N PHE A 183 4.09 -4.65 -15.20
CA PHE A 183 5.03 -5.73 -14.91
C PHE A 183 6.10 -5.89 -16.00
N ASN A 184 7.29 -6.34 -15.60
CA ASN A 184 8.40 -6.65 -16.49
C ASN A 184 9.13 -7.92 -16.00
N PHE A 185 8.55 -9.07 -16.29
CA PHE A 185 9.02 -10.38 -15.86
C PHE A 185 10.29 -10.80 -16.62
N LYS A 186 11.44 -10.25 -16.24
CA LYS A 186 12.72 -10.67 -16.78
C LYS A 186 13.46 -11.51 -15.75
N LYS A 187 13.69 -12.79 -16.09
CA LYS A 187 14.53 -13.66 -15.28
C LYS A 187 16.01 -13.25 -15.50
N GLU A 188 16.60 -12.67 -14.48
CA GLU A 188 18.04 -12.42 -14.45
C GLU A 188 18.77 -13.71 -13.99
N LYS A 189 19.96 -13.95 -14.53
CA LYS A 189 20.75 -15.12 -14.11
C LYS A 189 21.22 -14.91 -12.68
N LYS A 190 20.83 -15.81 -11.79
CA LYS A 190 21.33 -15.87 -10.43
C LYS A 190 22.76 -16.40 -10.41
N SER A 191 23.62 -15.82 -9.59
CA SER A 191 24.91 -16.40 -9.24
C SER A 191 24.70 -17.69 -8.42
N LYS A 192 25.44 -18.75 -8.72
CA LYS A 192 25.38 -19.99 -7.92
C LYS A 192 25.86 -19.68 -6.50
N SER A 193 25.07 -20.00 -5.51
CA SER A 193 25.40 -19.94 -4.09
C SER A 193 25.19 -21.31 -3.46
N GLU A 194 26.07 -21.70 -2.54
CA GLU A 194 25.88 -22.88 -1.70
C GLU A 194 24.88 -22.65 -0.58
N LYS A 195 24.50 -21.39 -0.33
CA LYS A 195 23.55 -20.98 0.70
C LYS A 195 22.22 -20.61 0.09
N LEU A 196 21.12 -20.91 0.78
CA LEU A 196 19.78 -20.51 0.42
C LEU A 196 19.51 -19.09 0.98
N ILE A 197 19.25 -18.18 0.08
CA ILE A 197 19.09 -16.75 0.41
C ILE A 197 17.59 -16.38 0.46
N PHE A 198 17.15 -16.00 1.63
CA PHE A 198 15.85 -15.39 1.86
C PHE A 198 16.00 -13.88 1.92
N THR A 199 15.11 -13.15 1.26
CA THR A 199 15.10 -11.68 1.33
C THR A 199 13.75 -11.19 1.83
N ASN A 200 13.80 -10.31 2.83
CA ASN A 200 12.67 -9.51 3.29
C ASN A 200 12.89 -8.05 2.91
N VAL A 201 11.85 -7.40 2.37
CA VAL A 201 11.89 -5.97 2.04
C VAL A 201 10.73 -5.27 2.72
N SER A 202 11.01 -4.49 3.74
CA SER A 202 9.99 -3.67 4.41
C SER A 202 10.61 -2.63 5.35
N ARG A 203 9.85 -1.59 5.73
CA ARG A 203 10.25 -0.70 6.83
C ARG A 203 10.38 -1.49 8.13
N ILE A 204 11.43 -1.22 8.91
CA ILE A 204 11.67 -1.89 10.18
C ILE A 204 10.78 -1.25 11.25
N ILE A 205 9.57 -1.78 11.38
CA ILE A 205 8.54 -1.36 12.34
C ILE A 205 7.80 -2.58 12.88
N PRO A 206 7.25 -2.53 14.11
CA PRO A 206 6.74 -3.73 14.79
C PRO A 206 5.74 -4.56 14.00
N TYR A 207 4.75 -3.93 13.37
CA TYR A 207 3.70 -4.67 12.68
C TYR A 207 4.13 -5.36 11.36
N LYS A 208 5.35 -5.07 10.85
CA LYS A 208 5.96 -5.79 9.73
C LYS A 208 6.58 -7.15 10.14
N GLY A 209 6.59 -7.46 11.45
CA GLY A 209 6.85 -8.80 11.96
C GLY A 209 8.30 -9.25 11.97
N HIS A 210 9.28 -8.32 11.95
CA HIS A 210 10.71 -8.68 11.94
C HIS A 210 11.13 -9.52 13.16
N LEU A 211 10.51 -9.32 14.33
CA LEU A 211 10.80 -10.14 15.50
C LEU A 211 10.35 -11.58 15.27
N PHE A 212 9.14 -11.78 14.75
CA PHE A 212 8.64 -13.10 14.35
C PHE A 212 9.57 -13.74 13.30
N LEU A 213 10.01 -12.98 12.31
CA LEU A 213 10.91 -13.46 11.25
C LEU A 213 12.27 -13.92 11.81
N ILE A 214 12.88 -13.18 12.76
CA ILE A 214 14.13 -13.58 13.41
C ILE A 214 13.94 -14.84 14.26
N GLU A 215 12.84 -14.94 14.99
CA GLU A 215 12.52 -16.13 15.79
C GLU A 215 12.26 -17.36 14.90
N LEU A 216 11.59 -17.17 13.78
CA LEU A 216 11.37 -18.19 12.75
C LEU A 216 12.72 -18.69 12.19
N PHE A 217 13.62 -17.78 11.82
CA PHE A 217 14.96 -18.14 11.31
C PHE A 217 15.82 -18.81 12.38
N TYR A 218 15.72 -18.42 13.65
CA TYR A 218 16.37 -19.12 14.74
C TYR A 218 15.90 -20.59 14.83
N LYS A 219 14.62 -20.86 14.66
CA LYS A 219 14.10 -22.23 14.66
C LYS A 219 14.55 -23.00 13.42
N LEU A 220 14.47 -22.41 12.23
CA LEU A 220 14.94 -23.00 10.97
C LEU A 220 16.44 -23.35 11.02
N SER A 221 17.27 -22.50 11.64
CA SER A 221 18.72 -22.73 11.79
C SER A 221 19.10 -23.95 12.65
N LYS A 222 18.15 -24.54 13.38
CA LYS A 222 18.36 -25.81 14.09
C LYS A 222 18.34 -27.01 13.14
N PHE A 223 17.65 -26.88 12.01
CA PHE A 223 17.49 -27.93 11.02
C PHE A 223 18.43 -27.74 9.81
N ARG A 224 18.67 -26.47 9.40
CA ARG A 224 19.50 -26.12 8.24
C ARG A 224 20.52 -25.04 8.59
N LYS A 225 21.78 -25.23 8.18
CA LYS A 225 22.90 -24.30 8.44
C LYS A 225 23.25 -23.43 7.22
N ASP A 226 22.65 -23.72 6.10
CA ASP A 226 22.89 -23.07 4.80
C ASP A 226 21.97 -21.86 4.54
N LEU A 227 21.20 -21.39 5.54
CA LEU A 227 20.22 -20.32 5.38
C LEU A 227 20.84 -18.93 5.63
N ILE A 228 20.54 -18.00 4.72
CA ILE A 228 20.83 -16.56 4.86
C ILE A 228 19.51 -15.78 4.80
N LEU A 229 19.35 -14.80 5.68
CA LEU A 229 18.25 -13.82 5.65
C LEU A 229 18.79 -12.41 5.45
N ASN A 230 18.44 -11.79 4.34
CA ASN A 230 18.67 -10.38 4.08
C ASN A 230 17.44 -9.55 4.44
N ILE A 231 17.56 -8.62 5.36
CA ILE A 231 16.52 -7.66 5.75
C ILE A 231 16.86 -6.32 5.11
N ILE A 232 16.06 -5.92 4.11
CA ILE A 232 16.23 -4.68 3.37
C ILE A 232 15.15 -3.69 3.79
N GLY A 233 15.58 -2.54 4.26
CA GLY A 233 14.71 -1.47 4.72
C GLY A 233 15.37 -0.67 5.82
N ASP A 234 14.69 0.39 6.22
CA ASP A 234 15.16 1.29 7.27
C ASP A 234 14.08 1.48 8.32
N THR A 235 14.48 2.03 9.45
CA THR A 235 13.60 2.36 10.54
C THR A 235 13.24 3.85 10.53
N LEU A 236 12.13 4.20 11.16
CA LEU A 236 11.81 5.59 11.47
C LEU A 236 12.40 5.96 12.84
N PRO A 237 12.73 7.23 13.11
CA PRO A 237 13.34 7.63 14.39
C PRO A 237 12.56 7.13 15.63
N GLU A 238 11.23 7.13 15.57
CA GLU A 238 10.38 6.64 16.65
C GLU A 238 10.49 5.13 16.91
N TYR A 239 11.07 4.34 16.00
CA TYR A 239 11.23 2.87 16.12
C TYR A 239 12.70 2.44 16.26
N GLU A 240 13.64 3.36 16.52
CA GLU A 240 15.06 3.02 16.66
C GLU A 240 15.31 2.01 17.81
N SER A 241 14.60 2.15 18.92
CA SER A 241 14.65 1.19 20.02
C SER A 241 14.22 -0.23 19.62
N TYR A 242 13.22 -0.32 18.72
CA TYR A 242 12.80 -1.60 18.16
C TYR A 242 13.86 -2.21 17.25
N ASN A 243 14.49 -1.42 16.40
CA ASN A 243 15.58 -1.86 15.53
C ASN A 243 16.77 -2.40 16.33
N ASN A 244 17.15 -1.71 17.41
CA ASN A 244 18.21 -2.15 18.31
C ASN A 244 17.86 -3.47 18.99
N LYS A 245 16.61 -3.63 19.46
CA LYS A 245 16.11 -4.89 20.02
C LYS A 245 16.22 -6.06 19.03
N LEU A 246 15.95 -5.84 17.75
CA LEU A 246 16.10 -6.88 16.71
C LEU A 246 17.57 -7.32 16.57
N LYS A 247 18.51 -6.35 16.52
CA LYS A 247 19.95 -6.63 16.42
C LYS A 247 20.48 -7.38 17.65
N GLU A 248 20.01 -7.01 18.83
CA GLU A 248 20.33 -7.73 20.09
C GLU A 248 19.79 -9.16 20.03
N LYS A 249 18.59 -9.37 19.51
CA LYS A 249 17.99 -10.70 19.38
C LYS A 249 18.79 -11.60 18.44
N VAL A 250 19.29 -11.05 17.32
CA VAL A 250 20.18 -11.76 16.39
C VAL A 250 21.48 -12.19 17.09
N LYS A 251 22.08 -11.31 17.91
CA LYS A 251 23.26 -11.65 18.74
C LYS A 251 22.95 -12.74 19.76
N GLN A 252 21.85 -12.61 20.47
CA GLN A 252 21.42 -13.60 21.48
C GLN A 252 21.25 -15.00 20.87
N TYR A 253 20.82 -15.08 19.62
CA TYR A 253 20.64 -16.34 18.90
C TYR A 253 21.89 -16.83 18.15
N ASN A 254 23.01 -16.08 18.18
CA ASN A 254 24.26 -16.35 17.43
C ASN A 254 23.99 -16.47 15.93
N LEU A 255 23.19 -15.56 15.35
CA LEU A 255 22.79 -15.56 13.94
C LEU A 255 23.41 -14.42 13.12
N GLN A 256 24.49 -13.78 13.61
CA GLN A 256 25.11 -12.62 12.94
C GLN A 256 25.63 -12.96 11.54
N GLU A 257 26.10 -14.20 11.33
CA GLU A 257 26.59 -14.69 10.04
C GLU A 257 25.46 -15.12 9.07
N SER A 258 24.22 -15.22 9.59
CA SER A 258 23.06 -15.70 8.81
C SER A 258 21.98 -14.65 8.61
N ILE A 259 21.92 -13.58 9.41
CA ILE A 259 20.91 -12.53 9.32
C ILE A 259 21.59 -11.18 9.13
N HIS A 260 21.35 -10.57 7.96
CA HIS A 260 21.99 -9.33 7.56
C HIS A 260 20.98 -8.18 7.46
N PHE A 261 21.20 -7.09 8.18
CA PHE A 261 20.47 -5.83 8.02
C PHE A 261 21.16 -4.98 6.95
N ILE A 262 20.59 -4.98 5.75
CA ILE A 262 21.20 -4.34 4.55
C ILE A 262 20.98 -2.82 4.52
N GLY A 263 20.00 -2.31 5.31
CA GLY A 263 19.57 -0.92 5.26
C GLY A 263 18.66 -0.61 4.06
N PHE A 264 18.30 0.66 3.90
CA PHE A 264 17.45 1.10 2.79
C PHE A 264 18.14 0.95 1.43
N LYS A 265 17.42 0.39 0.48
CA LYS A 265 17.82 0.35 -0.94
C LYS A 265 16.72 0.99 -1.79
N LYS A 266 17.10 1.90 -2.67
CA LYS A 266 16.18 2.53 -3.63
C LYS A 266 15.71 1.52 -4.69
N ASP A 267 16.62 0.66 -5.11
CA ASP A 267 16.39 -0.45 -6.04
C ASP A 267 16.69 -1.75 -5.31
N VAL A 268 15.67 -2.58 -5.15
CA VAL A 268 15.76 -3.89 -4.49
C VAL A 268 15.87 -5.03 -5.48
N LYS A 269 15.67 -4.77 -6.78
CA LYS A 269 15.59 -5.80 -7.81
C LYS A 269 16.83 -6.68 -7.84
N LYS A 270 18.04 -6.07 -7.78
CA LYS A 270 19.29 -6.83 -7.74
C LYS A 270 19.32 -7.85 -6.58
N HIS A 271 18.91 -7.44 -5.39
CA HIS A 271 18.88 -8.32 -4.22
C HIS A 271 17.84 -9.43 -4.36
N LEU A 272 16.68 -9.13 -4.95
CA LEU A 272 15.64 -10.13 -5.21
C LEU A 272 16.10 -11.14 -6.25
N CYS A 273 16.76 -10.73 -7.34
CA CYS A 273 17.31 -11.63 -8.36
C CYS A 273 18.41 -12.56 -7.81
N GLU A 274 19.11 -12.18 -6.74
CA GLU A 274 20.11 -13.00 -6.05
C GLU A 274 19.48 -13.93 -4.98
N SER A 275 18.20 -13.80 -4.69
CA SER A 275 17.49 -14.55 -3.65
C SER A 275 16.92 -15.87 -4.18
N ASP A 276 16.76 -16.85 -3.28
CA ASP A 276 16.01 -18.09 -3.54
C ASP A 276 14.54 -17.93 -3.17
N PHE A 277 14.26 -17.15 -2.11
CA PHE A 277 12.93 -16.92 -1.60
C PHE A 277 12.76 -15.46 -1.21
N PHE A 278 11.58 -14.94 -1.47
CA PHE A 278 11.11 -13.71 -0.83
C PHE A 278 10.23 -14.07 0.34
N ILE A 279 10.46 -13.44 1.51
CA ILE A 279 9.67 -13.69 2.71
C ILE A 279 9.10 -12.39 3.29
N HIS A 280 7.77 -12.35 3.47
CA HIS A 280 7.05 -11.18 4.01
C HIS A 280 6.14 -11.60 5.16
N CYS A 281 6.49 -11.21 6.39
CA CYS A 281 5.89 -11.72 7.61
C CYS A 281 5.18 -10.65 8.46
N PRO A 282 4.24 -9.84 7.93
CA PRO A 282 3.49 -8.92 8.76
C PRO A 282 2.69 -9.69 9.83
N ILE A 283 2.63 -9.14 11.04
CA ILE A 283 1.82 -9.64 12.15
C ILE A 283 0.50 -8.89 12.31
N SER A 284 0.26 -7.94 11.43
CA SER A 284 -1.00 -7.19 11.30
C SER A 284 -1.33 -7.01 9.83
N PRO A 285 -2.60 -6.85 9.46
CA PRO A 285 -3.00 -6.74 8.07
C PRO A 285 -2.27 -5.60 7.33
N ASP A 286 -1.52 -5.95 6.29
CA ASP A 286 -0.92 -5.00 5.35
C ASP A 286 -1.92 -4.76 4.21
N PRO A 287 -2.28 -3.52 3.88
CA PRO A 287 -3.32 -3.22 2.88
C PRO A 287 -3.10 -3.89 1.52
N LEU A 288 -1.94 -3.66 0.92
CA LEU A 288 -1.50 -4.29 -0.33
C LEU A 288 0.02 -4.11 -0.48
N PRO A 289 0.84 -5.07 -0.02
CA PRO A 289 2.30 -4.94 0.01
C PRO A 289 2.90 -5.01 -1.40
N THR A 290 3.30 -3.87 -1.95
CA THR A 290 3.80 -3.75 -3.32
C THR A 290 5.10 -4.49 -3.57
N VAL A 291 5.89 -4.73 -2.54
CA VAL A 291 7.16 -5.47 -2.62
C VAL A 291 6.99 -6.93 -3.04
N ILE A 292 5.79 -7.52 -2.83
CA ILE A 292 5.49 -8.87 -3.32
C ILE A 292 5.47 -8.91 -4.85
N PHE A 293 4.95 -7.87 -5.50
CA PHE A 293 4.99 -7.78 -6.96
C PHE A 293 6.42 -7.68 -7.49
N GLU A 294 7.30 -6.94 -6.78
CA GLU A 294 8.73 -6.85 -7.13
C GLU A 294 9.42 -8.22 -7.01
N ALA A 295 9.04 -9.04 -6.02
CA ALA A 295 9.52 -10.41 -5.87
C ALA A 295 9.01 -11.34 -6.99
N ILE A 296 7.72 -11.26 -7.32
CA ILE A 296 7.11 -12.03 -8.42
C ILE A 296 7.76 -11.64 -9.76
N GLU A 297 8.01 -10.35 -10.02
CA GLU A 297 8.75 -9.89 -11.21
C GLU A 297 10.18 -10.46 -11.29
N SER A 298 10.79 -10.76 -10.15
CA SER A 298 12.12 -11.37 -10.05
C SER A 298 12.10 -12.89 -10.21
N ASN A 299 10.93 -13.50 -10.46
CA ASN A 299 10.71 -14.93 -10.64
C ASN A 299 11.22 -15.78 -9.48
N ILE A 300 10.99 -15.34 -8.24
CA ILE A 300 11.35 -16.09 -7.03
C ILE A 300 10.10 -16.48 -6.24
N PRO A 301 10.11 -17.66 -5.60
CA PRO A 301 9.01 -18.10 -4.73
C PRO A 301 8.75 -17.12 -3.59
N VAL A 302 7.49 -16.89 -3.31
CA VAL A 302 7.04 -15.95 -2.26
C VAL A 302 6.46 -16.69 -1.08
N ILE A 303 6.90 -16.32 0.12
CA ILE A 303 6.41 -16.82 1.41
C ILE A 303 5.81 -15.65 2.18
N CYS A 304 4.56 -15.76 2.60
CA CYS A 304 3.89 -14.71 3.38
C CYS A 304 3.15 -15.26 4.60
N THR A 305 2.97 -14.43 5.61
CA THR A 305 1.93 -14.70 6.62
C THR A 305 0.54 -14.44 6.05
N ASN A 306 -0.48 -15.08 6.64
CA ASN A 306 -1.88 -14.96 6.27
C ASN A 306 -2.51 -13.60 6.67
N GLN A 307 -1.81 -12.49 6.40
CA GLN A 307 -2.20 -11.15 6.85
C GLN A 307 -2.45 -10.18 5.71
N GLY A 308 -3.65 -9.63 5.64
CA GLY A 308 -3.98 -8.52 4.75
C GLY A 308 -3.93 -8.86 3.26
N GLY A 309 -3.51 -7.89 2.45
CA GLY A 309 -3.45 -8.00 0.99
C GLY A 309 -2.39 -8.97 0.48
N ALA A 310 -1.41 -9.38 1.30
CA ALA A 310 -0.44 -10.40 0.94
C ALA A 310 -1.13 -11.74 0.60
N TYR A 311 -2.12 -12.11 1.41
CA TYR A 311 -2.93 -13.31 1.21
C TYR A 311 -3.73 -13.25 -0.12
N GLU A 312 -4.17 -12.06 -0.51
CA GLU A 312 -4.90 -11.84 -1.77
C GLU A 312 -3.96 -11.91 -2.99
N ILE A 313 -2.74 -11.36 -2.88
CA ILE A 313 -1.74 -11.41 -3.96
C ILE A 313 -1.31 -12.84 -4.23
N LEU A 314 -1.21 -13.68 -3.18
CA LEU A 314 -0.85 -15.09 -3.31
C LEU A 314 -2.06 -16.01 -3.54
N ASP A 315 -3.19 -15.47 -3.99
CA ASP A 315 -4.42 -16.24 -4.29
C ASP A 315 -4.76 -17.26 -3.20
N SER A 316 -4.74 -16.82 -1.95
CA SER A 316 -5.03 -17.65 -0.78
C SER A 316 -4.07 -18.84 -0.58
N GLY A 317 -2.88 -18.78 -1.16
CA GLY A 317 -1.84 -19.82 -1.09
C GLY A 317 -1.73 -20.70 -2.34
N ASN A 318 -2.53 -20.46 -3.40
CA ASN A 318 -2.44 -21.22 -4.65
C ASN A 318 -1.19 -20.90 -5.47
N ASN A 319 -0.57 -19.73 -5.24
CA ASN A 319 0.58 -19.25 -6.00
C ASN A 319 1.73 -18.74 -5.12
N GLY A 320 1.84 -19.26 -3.90
CA GLY A 320 2.90 -18.97 -2.95
C GLY A 320 2.63 -19.60 -1.59
N LEU A 321 3.66 -19.74 -0.76
CA LEU A 321 3.51 -20.35 0.56
C LEU A 321 2.91 -19.37 1.57
N ILE A 322 1.78 -19.75 2.16
CA ILE A 322 1.19 -19.03 3.30
C ILE A 322 1.60 -19.72 4.60
N ILE A 323 2.18 -18.95 5.53
CA ILE A 323 2.58 -19.43 6.86
C ILE A 323 1.73 -18.78 7.95
N ASP A 324 1.64 -19.46 9.09
CA ASP A 324 0.84 -19.02 10.24
C ASP A 324 1.65 -18.08 11.16
N SER A 325 1.28 -16.80 11.22
CA SER A 325 1.91 -15.82 12.11
C SER A 325 1.72 -16.10 13.60
N LEU A 326 0.79 -16.98 13.97
CA LEU A 326 0.51 -17.36 15.35
C LEU A 326 1.25 -18.63 15.80
N SER A 327 1.84 -19.38 14.87
CA SER A 327 2.52 -20.66 15.16
C SER A 327 3.86 -20.76 14.42
N ILE A 328 4.94 -20.41 15.11
CA ILE A 328 6.30 -20.53 14.56
C ILE A 328 6.61 -21.99 14.21
N SER A 329 6.21 -22.97 15.02
CA SER A 329 6.48 -24.39 14.76
C SER A 329 5.88 -24.85 13.44
N LYS A 330 4.57 -24.60 13.22
CA LYS A 330 3.91 -24.94 11.96
C LYS A 330 4.55 -24.23 10.78
N SER A 331 4.95 -22.98 10.96
CA SER A 331 5.61 -22.19 9.91
C SER A 331 6.99 -22.74 9.56
N VAL A 332 7.75 -23.26 10.54
CA VAL A 332 9.03 -23.96 10.32
C VAL A 332 8.82 -25.21 9.48
N ASP A 333 7.87 -26.08 9.87
CA ASP A 333 7.60 -27.32 9.13
C ASP A 333 7.17 -27.04 7.68
N SER A 334 6.28 -26.05 7.49
CA SER A 334 5.85 -25.65 6.15
C SER A 334 7.00 -25.13 5.29
N ILE A 335 7.89 -24.30 5.84
CA ILE A 335 9.04 -23.75 5.10
C ILE A 335 10.04 -24.84 4.78
N LEU A 336 10.36 -25.77 5.70
CA LEU A 336 11.29 -26.87 5.43
C LEU A 336 10.78 -27.75 4.29
N ASN A 337 9.51 -28.15 4.33
CA ASN A 337 8.91 -28.91 3.23
C ASN A 337 8.92 -28.15 1.91
N TYR A 338 8.66 -26.82 1.95
CA TYR A 338 8.63 -25.99 0.75
C TYR A 338 10.01 -25.79 0.14
N ILE A 339 11.08 -25.71 0.95
CA ILE A 339 12.47 -25.63 0.47
C ILE A 339 12.84 -26.87 -0.35
N ASP A 340 12.36 -28.03 0.04
CA ASP A 340 12.74 -29.31 -0.59
C ASP A 340 11.82 -29.66 -1.79
N ASP A 341 10.70 -28.95 -2.00
CA ASP A 341 9.74 -29.16 -3.10
C ASP A 341 9.96 -28.15 -4.24
N THR A 342 10.94 -28.39 -5.09
CA THR A 342 11.29 -27.51 -6.22
C THR A 342 10.20 -27.44 -7.28
N ASP A 343 9.39 -28.49 -7.46
CA ASP A 343 8.32 -28.52 -8.43
C ASP A 343 7.16 -27.61 -7.98
N LEU A 344 6.80 -27.66 -6.70
CA LEU A 344 5.80 -26.75 -6.12
C LEU A 344 6.28 -25.31 -6.20
N GLN A 345 7.56 -25.02 -5.91
CA GLN A 345 8.12 -23.67 -6.04
C GLN A 345 7.99 -23.14 -7.47
N GLN A 346 8.34 -23.94 -8.47
CA GLN A 346 8.26 -23.52 -9.88
C GLN A 346 6.80 -23.32 -10.32
N ASN A 347 5.88 -24.15 -9.87
CA ASN A 347 4.46 -23.99 -10.13
C ASN A 347 3.95 -22.68 -9.50
N HIS A 348 4.25 -22.42 -8.23
CA HIS A 348 3.88 -21.18 -7.56
C HIS A 348 4.42 -19.92 -8.26
N VAL A 349 5.67 -19.96 -8.76
CA VAL A 349 6.24 -18.85 -9.53
C VAL A 349 5.45 -18.61 -10.82
N ASN A 350 5.16 -19.65 -11.61
CA ASN A 350 4.43 -19.54 -12.86
C ASN A 350 2.99 -19.04 -12.64
N ASP A 351 2.31 -19.60 -11.62
CA ASP A 351 0.94 -19.25 -11.28
C ASP A 351 0.85 -17.83 -10.72
N SER A 352 1.82 -17.39 -9.91
CA SER A 352 1.88 -16.03 -9.39
C SER A 352 2.01 -14.99 -10.50
N ILE A 353 2.88 -15.23 -11.50
CA ILE A 353 3.03 -14.37 -12.68
C ILE A 353 1.69 -14.24 -13.43
N SER A 354 1.07 -15.38 -13.74
CA SER A 354 -0.21 -15.43 -14.46
C SER A 354 -1.31 -14.71 -13.69
N PHE A 355 -1.37 -14.92 -12.39
CA PHE A 355 -2.39 -14.34 -11.51
C PHE A 355 -2.23 -12.82 -11.37
N VAL A 356 -1.01 -12.31 -11.16
CA VAL A 356 -0.81 -10.87 -10.99
C VAL A 356 -0.96 -10.12 -12.31
N GLU A 357 -0.55 -10.69 -13.42
CA GLU A 357 -0.77 -10.12 -14.76
C GLU A 357 -2.27 -9.98 -15.07
N LYS A 358 -3.07 -10.96 -14.70
CA LYS A 358 -4.53 -10.92 -14.91
C LYS A 358 -5.23 -9.92 -13.98
N ASN A 359 -4.88 -9.90 -12.68
CA ASN A 359 -5.69 -9.22 -11.67
C ASN A 359 -5.14 -7.86 -11.25
N PHE A 360 -3.81 -7.63 -11.38
CA PHE A 360 -3.12 -6.43 -10.89
C PHE A 360 -2.44 -5.63 -12.01
N HIS A 361 -2.62 -6.01 -13.27
CA HIS A 361 -2.08 -5.21 -14.38
C HIS A 361 -2.78 -3.85 -14.48
N ILE A 362 -2.02 -2.83 -14.90
CA ILE A 362 -2.51 -1.44 -15.01
C ILE A 362 -3.76 -1.31 -15.87
N SER A 363 -3.93 -2.14 -16.91
CA SER A 363 -5.12 -2.11 -17.75
C SER A 363 -6.39 -2.54 -16.98
N SER A 364 -6.28 -3.55 -16.12
CA SER A 364 -7.39 -4.02 -15.26
C SER A 364 -7.82 -2.92 -14.29
N PHE A 365 -6.85 -2.25 -13.66
CA PHE A 365 -7.11 -1.09 -12.81
C PHE A 365 -7.82 0.03 -13.57
N ASN A 366 -7.29 0.42 -14.73
CA ASN A 366 -7.84 1.50 -15.55
C ASN A 366 -9.27 1.21 -16.01
N ASN A 367 -9.56 -0.02 -16.44
CA ASN A 367 -10.90 -0.42 -16.86
C ASN A 367 -11.91 -0.36 -15.70
N ASN A 368 -11.53 -0.85 -14.52
CA ASN A 368 -12.38 -0.78 -13.34
C ASN A 368 -12.58 0.65 -12.84
N LEU A 369 -11.53 1.48 -12.87
CA LEU A 369 -11.62 2.89 -12.51
C LEU A 369 -12.51 3.66 -13.49
N LYS A 370 -12.39 3.40 -14.79
CA LYS A 370 -13.24 4.01 -15.83
C LYS A 370 -14.71 3.67 -15.59
N LYS A 371 -15.03 2.41 -15.32
CA LYS A 371 -16.40 1.95 -15.05
C LYS A 371 -17.03 2.72 -13.88
N ILE A 372 -16.33 2.78 -12.74
CA ILE A 372 -16.88 3.45 -11.56
C ILE A 372 -17.07 4.96 -11.75
N ILE A 373 -16.14 5.60 -12.48
CA ILE A 373 -16.25 7.05 -12.76
C ILE A 373 -17.44 7.30 -13.68
N THR A 374 -17.61 6.50 -14.73
CA THR A 374 -18.75 6.61 -15.64
C THR A 374 -20.07 6.43 -14.90
N ASP A 375 -20.17 5.44 -14.01
CA ASP A 375 -21.35 5.18 -13.18
C ASP A 375 -21.68 6.35 -12.22
N LEU A 376 -20.65 7.04 -11.74
CA LEU A 376 -20.81 8.19 -10.82
C LEU A 376 -21.22 9.46 -11.57
N VAL A 377 -20.63 9.73 -12.72
CA VAL A 377 -20.92 10.94 -13.52
C VAL A 377 -22.28 10.85 -14.20
N ASN A 378 -22.73 9.66 -14.62
CA ASN A 378 -24.06 9.47 -15.24
C ASN A 378 -25.23 9.53 -14.23
N LYS A 379 -24.98 9.50 -12.92
CA LYS A 379 -25.99 9.59 -11.86
C LYS A 379 -26.16 11.01 -11.31
N THR A 380 -25.32 11.93 -11.72
CA THR A 380 -25.39 13.37 -11.42
C THR A 380 -26.02 14.14 -12.58
#